data_4e745d93a995e3ff7ae4b523dac34ee0
#
_entry.id   4e745d93a995e3ff7ae4b523dac34ee0
#
_cell.length_a   1.000
_cell.length_b   1.000
_cell.length_c   1.000
_cell.angle_alpha   90.00
_cell.angle_beta   90.00
_cell.angle_gamma   90.00
#
_symmetry.space_group_name_H-M   'P 1'
#
loop_
_entity.id
_entity.type
_entity.pdbx_description
1 polymer ?
#
loop_
_entity_poly.entity_id
_entity_poly.type
_entity_poly.pdbx_seq_one_letter_code
_entity_poly.pdbx_strand_id
1 'polypeptide(L)'
;SANHSTAQGAINSACWTSFQSVPLPLLFVCEDNGIGISTQTPKGWIAANFEAKPGLKYFHANGLDIYDTYRVAREAADFVRYRKKPAFLHLSLVRLYGHAGSDMQQTYLKKFIFEKWEDDDPLIHSAALLLGKDILTQRKILRIYQNAEDQCLRIAKEVVNRPRLTKASEVMAAIVPPARDCQATNGPSDVDRSNIFGSDYKQIDKQQPMSRLLNWALTDLMQQHQEVVMMGEDVGHKG
;
A
#
# COMPACT_ATOMS: atom_id res chain seq x y z
N SER A 1 6.95 -7.26 4.34
CA SER A 1 6.86 -8.45 3.53
C SER A 1 5.53 -9.18 3.72
N ALA A 2 5.05 -9.88 2.68
CA ALA A 2 3.75 -10.56 2.68
C ALA A 2 3.61 -11.65 3.79
N ASN A 3 4.71 -12.15 4.33
CA ASN A 3 4.73 -13.14 5.42
C ASN A 3 4.62 -12.55 6.82
N HIS A 4 4.71 -11.24 6.95
CA HIS A 4 4.65 -10.61 8.28
C HIS A 4 3.24 -10.70 8.85
N SER A 5 3.12 -10.97 10.16
CA SER A 5 1.83 -11.14 10.84
C SER A 5 0.90 -9.94 10.67
N THR A 6 1.41 -8.72 10.72
CA THR A 6 0.62 -7.51 10.49
C THR A 6 0.08 -7.41 9.07
N ALA A 7 0.86 -7.79 8.05
CA ALA A 7 0.40 -7.83 6.66
C ALA A 7 -0.70 -8.89 6.48
N GLN A 8 -0.50 -10.08 7.04
CA GLN A 8 -1.52 -11.15 7.01
C GLN A 8 -2.80 -10.74 7.75
N GLY A 9 -2.67 -10.05 8.91
CA GLY A 9 -3.79 -9.51 9.66
C GLY A 9 -4.59 -8.48 8.86
N ALA A 10 -3.89 -7.51 8.23
CA ALA A 10 -4.53 -6.50 7.38
C ALA A 10 -5.26 -7.11 6.19
N ILE A 11 -4.63 -8.08 5.49
CA ILE A 11 -5.25 -8.77 4.36
C ILE A 11 -6.47 -9.59 4.82
N ASN A 12 -6.38 -10.31 5.94
CA ASN A 12 -7.50 -11.06 6.49
C ASN A 12 -8.68 -10.16 6.87
N SER A 13 -8.41 -9.02 7.50
CA SER A 13 -9.43 -8.02 7.82
C SER A 13 -10.12 -7.48 6.57
N ALA A 14 -9.34 -7.18 5.53
CA ALA A 14 -9.89 -6.74 4.25
C ALA A 14 -10.75 -7.84 3.58
N CYS A 15 -10.31 -9.10 3.62
CA CYS A 15 -11.10 -10.23 3.11
C CYS A 15 -12.44 -10.35 3.85
N TRP A 16 -12.43 -10.17 5.16
CA TRP A 16 -13.64 -10.23 5.99
C TRP A 16 -14.72 -9.25 5.54
N THR A 17 -14.34 -8.01 5.16
CA THR A 17 -15.29 -7.01 4.67
C THR A 17 -16.05 -7.46 3.42
N SER A 18 -15.42 -8.30 2.58
CA SER A 18 -16.07 -8.84 1.37
C SER A 18 -17.26 -9.73 1.68
N PHE A 19 -17.26 -10.42 2.84
CA PHE A 19 -18.38 -11.26 3.30
C PHE A 19 -19.44 -10.46 4.03
N GLN A 20 -19.08 -9.33 4.61
CA GLN A 20 -20.02 -8.43 5.29
C GLN A 20 -20.72 -7.45 4.35
N SER A 21 -20.42 -7.50 3.04
CA SER A 21 -20.91 -6.53 2.04
C SER A 21 -20.50 -5.08 2.34
N VAL A 22 -19.45 -4.89 3.14
CA VAL A 22 -18.86 -3.57 3.42
C VAL A 22 -17.97 -3.16 2.24
N PRO A 23 -18.18 -1.99 1.62
CA PRO A 23 -17.34 -1.52 0.54
C PRO A 23 -15.92 -1.21 1.05
N LEU A 24 -14.92 -1.95 0.53
CA LEU A 24 -13.51 -1.68 0.83
C LEU A 24 -12.68 -1.72 -0.45
N PRO A 25 -12.55 -0.59 -1.17
CA PRO A 25 -11.76 -0.50 -2.41
C PRO A 25 -10.26 -0.43 -2.08
N LEU A 26 -9.66 -1.55 -1.68
CA LEU A 26 -8.27 -1.65 -1.25
C LEU A 26 -7.47 -2.55 -2.18
N LEU A 27 -6.38 -2.03 -2.75
CA LEU A 27 -5.43 -2.80 -3.56
C LEU A 27 -4.15 -3.05 -2.77
N PHE A 28 -3.88 -4.31 -2.46
CA PHE A 28 -2.57 -4.73 -1.96
C PHE A 28 -1.64 -5.01 -3.15
N VAL A 29 -0.46 -4.42 -3.14
CA VAL A 29 0.57 -4.66 -4.16
C VAL A 29 1.71 -5.43 -3.52
N CYS A 30 2.03 -6.59 -4.08
CA CYS A 30 3.15 -7.42 -3.68
C CYS A 30 4.21 -7.42 -4.78
N GLU A 31 5.31 -6.79 -4.51
CA GLU A 31 6.51 -6.81 -5.34
C GLU A 31 7.36 -8.02 -4.93
N ASP A 32 7.09 -9.18 -5.59
CA ASP A 32 7.75 -10.45 -5.27
C ASP A 32 9.06 -10.59 -6.06
N ASN A 33 10.15 -10.31 -5.38
CA ASN A 33 11.50 -10.49 -5.91
C ASN A 33 12.16 -11.81 -5.45
N GLY A 34 11.39 -12.74 -4.89
CA GLY A 34 11.85 -14.05 -4.46
C GLY A 34 12.72 -14.08 -3.20
N ILE A 35 12.91 -12.92 -2.52
CA ILE A 35 13.78 -12.84 -1.35
C ILE A 35 13.24 -11.87 -0.29
N GLY A 36 13.34 -12.24 0.96
CA GLY A 36 13.04 -11.40 2.13
C GLY A 36 14.34 -11.01 2.85
N ILE A 37 14.86 -9.81 2.57
CA ILE A 37 16.20 -9.33 2.98
C ILE A 37 17.28 -10.28 2.44
N SER A 38 17.71 -11.29 3.21
CA SER A 38 18.71 -12.29 2.85
C SER A 38 18.14 -13.71 2.70
N THR A 39 16.88 -13.93 3.07
CA THR A 39 16.24 -15.25 3.07
C THR A 39 15.43 -15.45 1.80
N GLN A 40 15.71 -16.53 1.07
CA GLN A 40 14.96 -16.87 -0.13
C GLN A 40 13.51 -17.24 0.22
N THR A 41 12.57 -16.67 -0.52
CA THR A 41 11.16 -17.06 -0.46
C THR A 41 10.96 -18.38 -1.22
N PRO A 42 10.31 -19.39 -0.63
CA PRO A 42 10.01 -20.62 -1.36
C PRO A 42 9.24 -20.34 -2.65
N LYS A 43 9.62 -21.02 -3.75
CA LYS A 43 8.99 -20.82 -5.05
C LYS A 43 7.48 -21.06 -4.97
N GLY A 44 6.71 -20.14 -5.52
CA GLY A 44 5.24 -20.22 -5.55
C GLY A 44 4.55 -19.87 -4.23
N TRP A 45 5.30 -19.52 -3.18
CA TRP A 45 4.74 -19.23 -1.86
C TRP A 45 3.66 -18.13 -1.88
N ILE A 46 3.90 -17.03 -2.61
CA ILE A 46 2.94 -15.92 -2.67
C ILE A 46 1.65 -16.36 -3.35
N ALA A 47 1.73 -16.98 -4.53
CA ALA A 47 0.55 -17.48 -5.23
C ALA A 47 -0.23 -18.48 -4.37
N ALA A 48 0.43 -19.45 -3.77
CA ALA A 48 -0.21 -20.46 -2.91
C ALA A 48 -0.98 -19.85 -1.72
N ASN A 49 -0.54 -18.70 -1.21
CA ASN A 49 -1.20 -18.03 -0.08
C ASN A 49 -2.35 -17.11 -0.48
N PHE A 50 -2.32 -16.54 -1.69
CA PHE A 50 -3.23 -15.44 -2.04
C PHE A 50 -4.12 -15.72 -3.25
N GLU A 51 -3.76 -16.63 -4.17
CA GLU A 51 -4.52 -16.85 -5.40
C GLU A 51 -5.93 -17.37 -5.14
N ALA A 52 -6.08 -18.32 -4.23
CA ALA A 52 -7.37 -18.89 -3.85
C ALA A 52 -7.94 -18.34 -2.53
N LYS A 53 -7.40 -17.18 -2.06
CA LYS A 53 -7.82 -16.62 -0.77
C LYS A 53 -9.26 -16.10 -0.84
N PRO A 54 -10.19 -16.62 0.00
CA PRO A 54 -11.58 -16.19 -0.01
C PRO A 54 -11.71 -14.69 0.29
N GLY A 55 -12.57 -14.00 -0.45
CA GLY A 55 -12.82 -12.56 -0.25
C GLY A 55 -11.78 -11.62 -0.87
N LEU A 56 -10.74 -12.16 -1.52
CA LEU A 56 -9.68 -11.40 -2.17
C LEU A 56 -9.62 -11.72 -3.66
N LYS A 57 -9.62 -10.72 -4.52
CA LYS A 57 -9.39 -10.94 -5.95
C LYS A 57 -7.89 -10.88 -6.22
N TYR A 58 -7.34 -11.96 -6.74
CA TYR A 58 -5.94 -12.07 -7.09
C TYR A 58 -5.70 -11.69 -8.56
N PHE A 59 -4.63 -10.93 -8.79
CA PHE A 59 -4.08 -10.56 -10.09
C PHE A 59 -2.59 -10.85 -10.08
N HIS A 60 -2.06 -11.34 -11.20
CA HIS A 60 -0.62 -11.59 -11.34
C HIS A 60 -0.11 -11.00 -12.66
N ALA A 61 1.04 -10.36 -12.60
CA ALA A 61 1.76 -9.86 -13.78
C ALA A 61 3.26 -10.16 -13.70
N ASN A 62 3.86 -10.30 -14.86
CA ASN A 62 5.30 -10.30 -15.00
C ASN A 62 5.81 -8.86 -14.86
N GLY A 63 6.38 -8.52 -13.70
CA GLY A 63 6.92 -7.18 -13.41
C GLY A 63 8.13 -6.77 -14.23
N LEU A 64 8.72 -7.70 -15.01
CA LEU A 64 9.79 -7.40 -15.97
C LEU A 64 9.24 -6.88 -17.31
N ASP A 65 7.95 -7.11 -17.58
CA ASP A 65 7.25 -6.64 -18.78
C ASP A 65 6.36 -5.45 -18.43
N ILE A 66 6.74 -4.26 -18.91
CA ILE A 66 5.99 -3.01 -18.63
C ILE A 66 4.57 -3.06 -19.19
N TYR A 67 4.33 -3.71 -20.32
CA TYR A 67 3.01 -3.82 -20.93
C TYR A 67 2.09 -4.72 -20.11
N ASP A 68 2.58 -5.90 -19.71
CA ASP A 68 1.82 -6.83 -18.86
C ASP A 68 1.53 -6.20 -17.49
N THR A 69 2.56 -5.58 -16.87
CA THR A 69 2.42 -4.85 -15.60
C THR A 69 1.33 -3.77 -15.69
N TYR A 70 1.37 -2.92 -16.73
CA TYR A 70 0.40 -1.85 -16.90
C TYR A 70 -1.02 -2.38 -17.10
N ARG A 71 -1.19 -3.38 -17.98
CA ARG A 71 -2.48 -4.01 -18.27
C ARG A 71 -3.12 -4.59 -17.01
N VAL A 72 -2.37 -5.43 -16.29
CA VAL A 72 -2.89 -6.13 -15.10
C VAL A 72 -3.09 -5.17 -13.92
N ALA A 73 -2.19 -4.19 -13.73
CA ALA A 73 -2.36 -3.18 -12.69
C ALA A 73 -3.60 -2.32 -12.93
N ARG A 74 -3.90 -1.99 -14.19
CA ARG A 74 -5.13 -1.29 -14.57
C ARG A 74 -6.36 -2.13 -14.28
N GLU A 75 -6.37 -3.40 -14.68
CA GLU A 75 -7.47 -4.34 -14.38
C GLU A 75 -7.72 -4.46 -12.87
N ALA A 76 -6.66 -4.57 -12.07
CA ALA A 76 -6.75 -4.64 -10.62
C ALA A 76 -7.31 -3.34 -10.02
N ALA A 77 -6.84 -2.18 -10.48
CA ALA A 77 -7.31 -0.88 -10.05
C ALA A 77 -8.79 -0.64 -10.42
N ASP A 78 -9.19 -1.02 -11.62
CA ASP A 78 -10.58 -0.92 -12.08
C ASP A 78 -11.50 -1.87 -11.28
N PHE A 79 -11.05 -3.09 -11.02
CA PHE A 79 -11.79 -4.02 -10.14
C PHE A 79 -12.06 -3.40 -8.77
N VAL A 80 -11.02 -2.88 -8.11
CA VAL A 80 -11.13 -2.27 -6.79
C VAL A 80 -12.06 -1.06 -6.80
N ARG A 81 -11.93 -0.17 -7.80
CA ARG A 81 -12.75 1.05 -7.91
C ARG A 81 -14.22 0.77 -8.18
N TYR A 82 -14.51 -0.15 -9.10
CA TYR A 82 -15.89 -0.40 -9.53
C TYR A 82 -16.60 -1.47 -8.69
N ARG A 83 -15.88 -2.51 -8.26
CA ARG A 83 -16.47 -3.58 -7.44
C ARG A 83 -16.46 -3.27 -5.95
N LYS A 84 -15.69 -2.24 -5.52
CA LYS A 84 -15.55 -1.85 -4.11
C LYS A 84 -15.12 -3.01 -3.20
N LYS A 85 -14.29 -3.91 -3.74
CA LYS A 85 -13.78 -5.10 -3.03
C LYS A 85 -12.27 -5.11 -3.03
N PRO A 86 -11.62 -5.71 -2.01
CA PRO A 86 -10.17 -5.80 -1.95
C PRO A 86 -9.61 -6.70 -3.03
N ALA A 87 -8.43 -6.34 -3.51
CA ALA A 87 -7.67 -7.12 -4.47
C ALA A 87 -6.18 -7.19 -4.07
N PHE A 88 -5.51 -8.20 -4.61
CA PHE A 88 -4.08 -8.43 -4.43
C PHE A 88 -3.41 -8.50 -5.80
N LEU A 89 -2.50 -7.57 -6.06
CA LEU A 89 -1.69 -7.53 -7.27
C LEU A 89 -0.31 -8.10 -6.94
N HIS A 90 0.00 -9.26 -7.50
CA HIS A 90 1.29 -9.92 -7.38
C HIS A 90 2.13 -9.61 -8.62
N LEU A 91 3.25 -8.92 -8.43
CA LEU A 91 4.23 -8.62 -9.47
C LEU A 91 5.47 -9.48 -9.26
N SER A 92 5.81 -10.33 -10.24
CA SER A 92 7.07 -11.07 -10.22
C SER A 92 8.19 -10.16 -10.69
N LEU A 93 9.19 -9.93 -9.83
CA LEU A 93 10.27 -8.95 -10.03
C LEU A 93 11.63 -9.56 -9.76
N VAL A 94 12.68 -8.79 -10.01
CA VAL A 94 14.05 -9.04 -9.54
C VAL A 94 14.50 -7.90 -8.62
N ARG A 95 15.45 -8.18 -7.73
CA ARG A 95 16.08 -7.18 -6.88
C ARG A 95 17.53 -6.96 -7.32
N LEU A 96 17.79 -5.86 -8.03
CA LEU A 96 19.10 -5.54 -8.58
C LEU A 96 20.12 -5.05 -7.54
N TYR A 97 19.63 -4.42 -6.46
CA TYR A 97 20.48 -3.81 -5.42
C TYR A 97 20.23 -4.42 -4.06
N GLY A 98 21.13 -4.17 -3.11
CA GLY A 98 20.97 -4.54 -1.71
C GLY A 98 19.66 -4.03 -1.11
N HIS A 99 19.17 -4.73 -0.09
CA HIS A 99 17.94 -4.34 0.61
C HIS A 99 18.04 -2.94 1.24
N ALA A 100 19.23 -2.58 1.70
CA ALA A 100 19.54 -1.27 2.28
C ALA A 100 20.96 -0.85 1.87
N GLY A 101 21.35 0.39 2.15
CA GLY A 101 22.66 0.92 1.75
C GLY A 101 23.87 0.17 2.32
N SER A 102 23.70 -0.53 3.44
CA SER A 102 24.74 -1.35 4.06
C SER A 102 24.64 -2.85 3.72
N ASP A 103 23.64 -3.26 2.94
CA ASP A 103 23.42 -4.67 2.60
C ASP A 103 24.37 -5.13 1.49
N MET A 104 25.24 -6.07 1.81
CA MET A 104 26.18 -6.67 0.87
C MET A 104 25.62 -7.99 0.34
N GLN A 105 24.88 -7.95 -0.75
CA GLN A 105 24.23 -9.15 -1.33
C GLN A 105 25.22 -10.28 -1.65
N GLN A 106 26.46 -9.95 -1.96
CA GLN A 106 27.52 -10.91 -2.27
C GLN A 106 27.85 -11.86 -1.12
N THR A 107 27.45 -11.53 0.12
CA THR A 107 27.66 -12.37 1.29
C THR A 107 26.71 -13.55 1.38
N TYR A 108 25.54 -13.47 0.74
CA TYR A 108 24.50 -14.50 0.83
C TYR A 108 23.93 -14.97 -0.51
N LEU A 109 24.24 -14.30 -1.62
CA LEU A 109 23.83 -14.70 -2.96
C LEU A 109 25.04 -15.14 -3.80
N LYS A 110 24.84 -16.15 -4.63
CA LYS A 110 25.86 -16.62 -5.56
C LYS A 110 25.96 -15.70 -6.78
N LYS A 111 27.17 -15.56 -7.34
CA LYS A 111 27.47 -14.67 -8.47
C LYS A 111 26.50 -14.85 -9.65
N PHE A 112 26.22 -16.08 -10.06
CA PHE A 112 25.33 -16.36 -11.18
C PHE A 112 23.88 -15.85 -10.98
N ILE A 113 23.45 -15.63 -9.73
CA ILE A 113 22.13 -15.07 -9.42
C ILE A 113 22.11 -13.58 -9.77
N PHE A 114 23.19 -12.85 -9.47
CA PHE A 114 23.29 -11.43 -9.85
C PHE A 114 23.31 -11.28 -11.37
N GLU A 115 24.16 -12.04 -12.05
CA GLU A 115 24.26 -12.01 -13.51
C GLU A 115 22.89 -12.24 -14.16
N LYS A 116 22.14 -13.22 -13.65
CA LYS A 116 20.79 -13.47 -14.11
C LYS A 116 19.85 -12.30 -13.82
N TRP A 117 19.91 -11.69 -12.63
CA TRP A 117 19.04 -10.58 -12.29
C TRP A 117 19.38 -9.31 -13.07
N GLU A 118 20.66 -9.11 -13.41
CA GLU A 118 21.10 -8.02 -14.29
C GLU A 118 20.53 -8.21 -15.71
N ASP A 119 20.54 -9.45 -16.23
CA ASP A 119 19.89 -9.77 -17.50
C ASP A 119 18.36 -9.57 -17.46
N ASP A 120 17.74 -9.83 -16.30
CA ASP A 120 16.30 -9.65 -16.05
C ASP A 120 15.93 -8.21 -15.63
N ASP A 121 16.80 -7.20 -15.81
CA ASP A 121 16.50 -5.80 -15.50
C ASP A 121 15.29 -5.30 -16.31
N PRO A 122 14.20 -4.82 -15.65
CA PRO A 122 13.03 -4.31 -16.34
C PRO A 122 13.30 -3.16 -17.31
N LEU A 123 14.37 -2.38 -17.09
CA LEU A 123 14.78 -1.32 -18.03
C LEU A 123 15.36 -1.92 -19.32
N ILE A 124 16.14 -3.00 -19.21
CA ILE A 124 16.65 -3.72 -20.38
C ILE A 124 15.50 -4.34 -21.17
N HIS A 125 14.56 -4.99 -20.51
CA HIS A 125 13.36 -5.54 -21.14
C HIS A 125 12.52 -4.46 -21.84
N SER A 126 12.34 -3.30 -21.21
CA SER A 126 11.63 -2.17 -21.79
C SER A 126 12.37 -1.61 -23.02
N ALA A 127 13.68 -1.50 -22.95
CA ALA A 127 14.52 -1.07 -24.08
C ALA A 127 14.42 -2.05 -25.26
N ALA A 128 14.49 -3.35 -24.98
CA ALA A 128 14.35 -4.41 -25.99
C ALA A 128 12.96 -4.36 -26.66
N LEU A 129 11.90 -4.13 -25.87
CA LEU A 129 10.52 -3.96 -26.39
C LEU A 129 10.43 -2.77 -27.35
N LEU A 130 10.98 -1.61 -26.96
CA LEU A 130 10.95 -0.38 -27.75
C LEU A 130 11.74 -0.52 -29.06
N LEU A 131 12.87 -1.23 -29.02
CA LEU A 131 13.65 -1.56 -30.22
C LEU A 131 12.91 -2.55 -31.12
N GLY A 132 12.41 -3.65 -30.55
CA GLY A 132 11.73 -4.70 -31.31
C GLY A 132 10.41 -4.27 -31.97
N LYS A 133 9.83 -3.16 -31.49
CA LYS A 133 8.62 -2.52 -32.06
C LYS A 133 8.94 -1.30 -32.92
N ASP A 134 10.18 -1.01 -33.21
CA ASP A 134 10.64 0.17 -33.97
C ASP A 134 10.13 1.52 -33.45
N ILE A 135 9.79 1.59 -32.13
CA ILE A 135 9.30 2.82 -31.50
C ILE A 135 10.45 3.80 -31.27
N LEU A 136 11.60 3.30 -30.79
CA LEU A 136 12.82 4.07 -30.56
C LEU A 136 14.04 3.37 -31.16
N THR A 137 15.00 4.19 -31.59
CA THR A 137 16.32 3.68 -32.00
C THR A 137 17.22 3.49 -30.79
N GLN A 138 18.20 2.62 -30.86
CA GLN A 138 19.22 2.42 -29.84
C GLN A 138 19.84 3.75 -29.37
N ARG A 139 20.21 4.63 -30.31
CA ARG A 139 20.77 5.96 -29.99
C ARG A 139 19.84 6.81 -29.13
N LYS A 140 18.52 6.76 -29.40
CA LYS A 140 17.53 7.52 -28.59
C LYS A 140 17.39 6.93 -27.20
N ILE A 141 17.38 5.61 -27.05
CA ILE A 141 17.30 4.93 -25.76
C ILE A 141 18.52 5.27 -24.90
N LEU A 142 19.72 5.15 -25.45
CA LEU A 142 20.96 5.52 -24.73
C LEU A 142 20.97 6.99 -24.31
N ARG A 143 20.47 7.89 -25.18
CA ARG A 143 20.34 9.32 -24.84
C ARG A 143 19.38 9.55 -23.69
N ILE A 144 18.23 8.85 -23.65
CA ILE A 144 17.26 8.96 -22.54
C ILE A 144 17.91 8.52 -21.23
N TYR A 145 18.61 7.40 -21.26
CA TYR A 145 19.32 6.88 -20.08
C TYR A 145 20.38 7.88 -19.58
N GLN A 146 21.23 8.39 -20.47
CA GLN A 146 22.25 9.37 -20.13
C GLN A 146 21.66 10.67 -19.58
N ASN A 147 20.61 11.20 -20.20
CA ASN A 147 19.92 12.40 -19.72
C ASN A 147 19.31 12.16 -18.32
N ALA A 148 18.76 10.99 -18.03
CA ALA A 148 18.23 10.65 -16.71
C ALA A 148 19.35 10.61 -15.66
N GLU A 149 20.50 10.00 -15.97
CA GLU A 149 21.68 9.97 -15.10
C GLU A 149 22.17 11.38 -14.80
N ASP A 150 22.38 12.21 -15.83
CA ASP A 150 22.83 13.61 -15.68
C ASP A 150 21.84 14.41 -14.83
N GLN A 151 20.53 14.21 -15.01
CA GLN A 151 19.50 14.84 -14.21
C GLN A 151 19.57 14.42 -12.75
N CYS A 152 19.71 13.12 -12.46
CA CYS A 152 19.87 12.60 -11.12
C CYS A 152 21.10 13.17 -10.42
N LEU A 153 22.24 13.20 -11.10
CA LEU A 153 23.48 13.77 -10.58
C LEU A 153 23.36 15.27 -10.28
N ARG A 154 22.68 16.03 -11.16
CA ARG A 154 22.41 17.45 -10.92
C ARG A 154 21.55 17.68 -9.70
N ILE A 155 20.42 16.95 -9.60
CA ILE A 155 19.51 17.04 -8.46
C ILE A 155 20.22 16.62 -7.16
N ALA A 156 21.03 15.57 -7.19
CA ALA A 156 21.79 15.14 -6.03
C ALA A 156 22.72 16.23 -5.50
N LYS A 157 23.44 16.95 -6.40
CA LYS A 157 24.29 18.08 -6.02
C LYS A 157 23.50 19.23 -5.39
N GLU A 158 22.29 19.49 -5.88
CA GLU A 158 21.43 20.53 -5.29
C GLU A 158 20.93 20.10 -3.90
N VAL A 159 20.48 18.86 -3.75
CA VAL A 159 19.92 18.32 -2.48
C VAL A 159 20.97 18.24 -1.37
N VAL A 160 22.20 17.82 -1.70
CA VAL A 160 23.30 17.76 -0.71
C VAL A 160 23.59 19.10 -0.07
N ASN A 161 23.38 20.20 -0.80
CA ASN A 161 23.61 21.55 -0.33
C ASN A 161 22.40 22.21 0.36
N ARG A 162 21.27 21.51 0.47
CA ARG A 162 20.10 22.04 1.18
C ARG A 162 20.35 22.10 2.69
N PRO A 163 19.74 23.07 3.41
CA PRO A 163 19.81 23.12 4.86
C PRO A 163 19.36 21.79 5.48
N ARG A 164 20.10 21.31 6.46
CA ARG A 164 19.72 20.14 7.24
C ARG A 164 18.74 20.53 8.35
N LEU A 165 17.87 19.61 8.73
CA LEU A 165 17.02 19.79 9.90
C LEU A 165 17.91 19.78 11.16
N THR A 166 17.88 20.88 11.92
CA THR A 166 18.75 21.05 13.10
C THR A 166 17.99 21.08 14.41
N LYS A 167 16.66 21.26 14.35
CA LYS A 167 15.79 21.34 15.54
C LYS A 167 14.83 20.18 15.59
N ALA A 168 14.53 19.70 16.79
CA ALA A 168 13.53 18.64 16.97
C ALA A 168 12.15 19.02 16.39
N SER A 169 11.74 20.29 16.51
CA SER A 169 10.50 20.79 15.92
C SER A 169 10.44 20.67 14.39
N GLU A 170 11.59 20.89 13.72
CA GLU A 170 11.68 20.75 12.24
C GLU A 170 11.59 19.28 11.84
N VAL A 171 12.20 18.37 12.60
CA VAL A 171 12.11 16.92 12.37
C VAL A 171 10.67 16.44 12.59
N MET A 172 10.02 16.92 13.64
CA MET A 172 8.65 16.53 14.00
C MET A 172 7.60 17.15 13.08
N ALA A 173 7.87 18.28 12.43
CA ALA A 173 6.90 18.95 11.58
C ALA A 173 6.35 18.09 10.43
N ALA A 174 7.16 17.15 9.92
CA ALA A 174 6.70 16.21 8.90
C ALA A 174 5.85 15.05 9.47
N ILE A 175 5.99 14.76 10.76
CA ILE A 175 5.29 13.66 11.46
C ILE A 175 3.99 14.15 12.07
N VAL A 176 3.98 15.38 12.59
CA VAL A 176 2.79 16.02 13.13
C VAL A 176 2.05 16.70 11.97
N PRO A 177 0.89 16.23 11.56
CA PRO A 177 0.14 16.90 10.52
C PRO A 177 -0.17 18.33 10.96
N PRO A 178 -0.18 19.31 10.04
CA PRO A 178 -0.60 20.66 10.36
C PRO A 178 -1.98 20.62 10.97
N ALA A 179 -2.18 21.39 12.05
CA ALA A 179 -3.50 21.54 12.65
C ALA A 179 -4.47 21.94 11.52
N ARG A 180 -5.35 21.04 11.17
CA ARG A 180 -6.47 21.43 10.31
C ARG A 180 -7.37 22.30 11.19
N ASP A 181 -7.78 23.46 10.68
CA ASP A 181 -8.95 24.14 11.21
C ASP A 181 -10.12 23.17 11.00
N CYS A 182 -10.28 22.27 11.97
CA CYS A 182 -11.50 21.50 12.09
C CYS A 182 -12.55 22.54 12.44
N GLN A 183 -13.21 23.09 11.43
CA GLN A 183 -14.53 23.67 11.69
C GLN A 183 -15.28 22.57 12.41
N ALA A 184 -15.71 22.89 13.64
CA ALA A 184 -16.54 21.99 14.42
C ALA A 184 -17.73 21.64 13.52
N THR A 185 -17.67 20.47 12.90
CA THR A 185 -18.83 19.93 12.20
C THR A 185 -19.84 19.74 13.30
N ASN A 186 -21.00 20.39 13.19
CA ASN A 186 -22.10 20.09 14.06
C ASN A 186 -22.26 18.58 14.04
N GLY A 187 -22.21 17.96 15.21
CA GLY A 187 -22.43 16.51 15.33
C GLY A 187 -23.70 16.06 14.62
N PRO A 188 -24.01 14.75 14.60
CA PRO A 188 -25.27 14.27 14.08
C PRO A 188 -26.42 15.05 14.71
N SER A 189 -27.50 15.25 13.95
CA SER A 189 -28.66 15.97 14.50
C SER A 189 -29.26 15.23 15.70
N ASP A 190 -29.95 15.94 16.57
CA ASP A 190 -30.63 15.33 17.72
C ASP A 190 -31.64 14.26 17.27
N VAL A 191 -32.22 14.40 16.08
CA VAL A 191 -33.12 13.41 15.49
C VAL A 191 -32.35 12.14 15.13
N ASP A 192 -31.21 12.28 14.49
CA ASP A 192 -30.36 11.12 14.12
C ASP A 192 -29.85 10.41 15.38
N ARG A 193 -29.39 11.16 16.36
CA ARG A 193 -28.93 10.61 17.65
C ARG A 193 -30.05 9.91 18.40
N SER A 194 -31.27 10.49 18.43
CA SER A 194 -32.41 9.85 19.09
C SER A 194 -32.82 8.54 18.40
N ASN A 195 -32.72 8.48 17.08
CA ASN A 195 -33.03 7.27 16.30
C ASN A 195 -32.01 6.14 16.56
N ILE A 196 -30.75 6.48 16.66
CA ILE A 196 -29.67 5.47 16.82
C ILE A 196 -29.53 5.03 18.28
N PHE A 197 -29.49 5.99 19.19
CA PHE A 197 -29.31 5.67 20.60
C PHE A 197 -30.62 5.18 21.28
N GLY A 198 -31.75 5.39 20.66
CA GLY A 198 -33.04 4.93 21.15
C GLY A 198 -33.27 5.34 22.63
N SER A 199 -33.45 4.36 23.52
CA SER A 199 -33.64 4.61 24.96
C SER A 199 -32.44 5.28 25.63
N ASP A 200 -31.25 5.07 25.11
CA ASP A 200 -30.01 5.63 25.67
C ASP A 200 -29.84 7.12 25.38
N TYR A 201 -30.57 7.67 24.39
CA TYR A 201 -30.54 9.09 24.07
C TYR A 201 -30.85 9.97 25.30
N LYS A 202 -31.78 9.55 26.16
CA LYS A 202 -32.14 10.26 27.40
C LYS A 202 -31.05 10.26 28.47
N GLN A 203 -29.97 9.52 28.24
CA GLN A 203 -28.86 9.40 29.19
C GLN A 203 -27.62 10.20 28.73
N ILE A 204 -27.62 10.77 27.52
CA ILE A 204 -26.45 11.44 26.93
C ILE A 204 -25.95 12.61 27.78
N ASP A 205 -26.85 13.37 28.36
CA ASP A 205 -26.52 14.55 29.21
C ASP A 205 -26.19 14.18 30.66
N LYS A 206 -26.23 12.90 31.01
CA LYS A 206 -25.91 12.43 32.34
C LYS A 206 -24.48 11.92 32.44
N GLN A 207 -23.92 11.98 33.64
CA GLN A 207 -22.62 11.40 33.92
C GLN A 207 -22.62 9.89 33.62
N GLN A 208 -21.70 9.45 32.79
CA GLN A 208 -21.58 8.07 32.30
C GLN A 208 -20.14 7.54 32.46
N PRO A 209 -19.94 6.22 32.50
CA PRO A 209 -18.64 5.61 32.43
C PRO A 209 -17.93 5.99 31.11
N MET A 210 -16.60 6.13 31.17
CA MET A 210 -15.78 6.49 29.99
C MET A 210 -15.99 5.54 28.80
N SER A 211 -16.16 4.24 29.05
CA SER A 211 -16.41 3.25 28.00
C SER A 211 -17.67 3.55 27.20
N ARG A 212 -18.75 4.01 27.90
CA ARG A 212 -20.02 4.37 27.25
C ARG A 212 -19.88 5.66 26.44
N LEU A 213 -19.15 6.65 26.98
CA LEU A 213 -18.89 7.90 26.26
C LEU A 213 -18.06 7.67 25.00
N LEU A 214 -17.07 6.80 25.07
CA LEU A 214 -16.26 6.41 23.89
C LEU A 214 -17.12 5.70 22.84
N ASN A 215 -17.97 4.76 23.25
CA ASN A 215 -18.87 4.07 22.34
C ASN A 215 -19.81 5.05 21.62
N TRP A 216 -20.43 5.97 22.36
CA TRP A 216 -21.33 6.97 21.79
C TRP A 216 -20.58 7.95 20.84
N ALA A 217 -19.38 8.39 21.22
CA ALA A 217 -18.57 9.27 20.37
C ALA A 217 -18.16 8.58 19.06
N LEU A 218 -17.80 7.30 19.11
CA LEU A 218 -17.50 6.51 17.92
C LEU A 218 -18.74 6.29 17.05
N THR A 219 -19.89 6.08 17.65
CA THR A 219 -21.18 5.96 16.94
C THR A 219 -21.53 7.26 16.23
N ASP A 220 -21.40 8.41 16.87
CA ASP A 220 -21.58 9.73 16.26
C ASP A 220 -20.61 9.95 15.09
N LEU A 221 -19.34 9.58 15.27
CA LEU A 221 -18.32 9.71 14.24
C LEU A 221 -18.65 8.86 12.99
N MET A 222 -19.07 7.62 13.19
CA MET A 222 -19.42 6.70 12.10
C MET A 222 -20.70 7.14 11.36
N GLN A 223 -21.60 7.86 12.04
CA GLN A 223 -22.76 8.47 11.40
C GLN A 223 -22.39 9.65 10.50
N GLN A 224 -21.48 10.49 10.97
CA GLN A 224 -21.02 11.65 10.19
C GLN A 224 -20.17 11.26 9.00
N HIS A 225 -19.43 10.16 9.12
CA HIS A 225 -18.41 9.72 8.18
C HIS A 225 -18.66 8.28 7.75
N GLN A 226 -19.45 8.10 6.69
CA GLN A 226 -19.77 6.77 6.15
C GLN A 226 -18.57 6.00 5.64
N GLU A 227 -17.45 6.70 5.38
CA GLU A 227 -16.18 6.12 4.98
C GLU A 227 -15.37 5.53 6.14
N VAL A 228 -15.77 5.80 7.40
CA VAL A 228 -15.08 5.25 8.58
C VAL A 228 -15.49 3.80 8.81
N VAL A 229 -14.52 2.93 8.90
CA VAL A 229 -14.68 1.51 9.20
C VAL A 229 -13.97 1.20 10.51
N MET A 230 -14.67 0.58 11.44
CA MET A 230 -14.09 0.10 12.69
C MET A 230 -13.74 -1.37 12.57
N MET A 231 -12.51 -1.72 12.96
CA MET A 231 -12.03 -3.10 12.97
C MET A 231 -11.44 -3.42 14.36
N GLY A 232 -11.80 -4.57 14.90
CA GLY A 232 -11.29 -5.02 16.19
C GLY A 232 -11.99 -6.27 16.68
N GLU A 233 -11.61 -6.74 17.84
CA GLU A 233 -12.27 -7.84 18.53
C GLU A 233 -13.53 -7.30 19.21
N ASP A 234 -14.67 -7.98 19.01
CA ASP A 234 -15.98 -7.65 19.62
C ASP A 234 -16.48 -6.21 19.37
N VAL A 235 -16.04 -5.54 18.32
CA VAL A 235 -16.43 -4.15 18.01
C VAL A 235 -17.84 -3.99 17.44
N GLY A 236 -18.53 -5.08 17.17
CA GLY A 236 -19.90 -5.08 16.66
C GLY A 236 -20.93 -5.19 17.80
N HIS A 237 -21.47 -6.37 17.97
CA HIS A 237 -22.63 -6.65 18.84
C HIS A 237 -22.37 -6.43 20.34
N LYS A 238 -21.11 -6.56 20.77
CA LYS A 238 -20.69 -6.44 22.18
C LYS A 238 -19.89 -5.19 22.48
N GLY A 239 -19.44 -4.49 21.46
CA GLY A 239 -18.59 -3.30 21.57
C GLY A 239 -19.32 -2.00 21.74
#